data_9ee8e4ec1a28c1c814c9ad308e2e5f22
#
_entry.id   9ee8e4ec1a28c1c814c9ad308e2e5f22
#
_cell.length_a   1.000
_cell.length_b   1.000
_cell.length_c   1.000
_cell.angle_alpha   90.00
_cell.angle_beta   90.00
_cell.angle_gamma   90.00
#
_symmetry.space_group_name_H-M   'P 1'
#
loop_
_entity.id
_entity.type
_entity.pdbx_description
1 polymer ?
#
loop_
_entity_poly.entity_id
_entity_poly.type
_entity_poly.pdbx_seq_one_letter_code
_entity_poly.pdbx_strand_id
1 'polypeptide(L)'
;KGDRADSWHCDETFLEYPPIINFLHGKIIPQHGGDTVFRSTAAAYDALSDKMKTLVCDLSAVHDYGHLYELGWRSGMPLGPMVGDALVKGLIHSHPVVKTHPVTQRQWLTVNETYTRFIEGLPPLEAEAILNMLFKHMQKPEFSYRHRWQVGDLLIWDQQAVHIMP
;
A
#
# COMPACT_ATOMS: atom_id res chain seq x y z
N LYS A 1 -1.88 22.68 -6.70
CA LYS A 1 -1.42 21.34 -7.14
C LYS A 1 -1.35 20.54 -5.85
N GLY A 2 -2.32 19.65 -5.61
CA GLY A 2 -2.27 18.77 -4.45
C GLY A 2 -1.14 17.76 -4.63
N ASP A 3 -0.54 17.36 -3.51
CA ASP A 3 0.39 16.24 -3.47
C ASP A 3 -0.35 15.01 -3.99
N ARG A 4 0.07 14.51 -5.13
CA ARG A 4 -0.51 13.29 -5.71
C ARG A 4 0.28 12.12 -5.15
N ALA A 5 -0.40 11.23 -4.48
CA ALA A 5 0.12 9.90 -4.23
C ALA A 5 0.10 9.14 -5.57
N ASP A 6 1.17 9.26 -6.35
CA ASP A 6 1.27 8.62 -7.68
C ASP A 6 1.70 7.14 -7.59
N SER A 7 1.57 6.54 -6.41
CA SER A 7 1.97 5.15 -6.15
C SER A 7 0.90 4.37 -5.40
N TRP A 8 0.91 3.07 -5.59
CA TRP A 8 0.03 2.16 -4.86
C TRP A 8 0.36 2.14 -3.38
N HIS A 9 -0.65 2.36 -2.54
CA HIS A 9 -0.50 2.36 -1.10
C HIS A 9 -1.74 1.79 -0.38
N CYS A 10 -1.51 1.47 0.86
CA CYS A 10 -2.49 1.27 1.89
C CYS A 10 -2.12 2.27 2.98
N ASP A 11 -3.07 3.09 3.41
CA ASP A 11 -2.77 4.20 4.32
C ASP A 11 -2.21 3.73 5.65
N GLU A 12 -1.24 4.48 6.16
CA GLU A 12 -0.70 4.36 7.53
C GLU A 12 -0.16 2.98 7.91
N THR A 13 0.30 2.18 6.93
CA THR A 13 0.89 0.86 7.21
C THR A 13 2.19 0.93 8.02
N PHE A 14 2.75 2.12 8.22
CA PHE A 14 3.88 2.38 9.12
C PHE A 14 3.48 2.45 10.60
N LEU A 15 2.19 2.37 10.93
CA LEU A 15 1.70 2.28 12.31
C LEU A 15 1.63 0.82 12.77
N GLU A 16 1.73 0.60 14.07
CA GLU A 16 1.51 -0.71 14.69
C GLU A 16 0.10 -1.25 14.40
N TYR A 17 -0.89 -0.35 14.46
CA TYR A 17 -2.30 -0.63 14.20
C TYR A 17 -2.82 0.29 13.09
N PRO A 18 -2.65 -0.09 11.81
CA PRO A 18 -3.21 0.68 10.70
C PRO A 18 -4.75 0.73 10.75
N PRO A 19 -5.38 1.73 10.13
CA PRO A 19 -6.84 1.78 10.00
C PRO A 19 -7.42 0.50 9.38
N ILE A 20 -8.61 0.11 9.83
CA ILE A 20 -9.30 -1.09 9.32
C ILE A 20 -10.17 -0.74 8.12
N ILE A 21 -10.84 0.40 8.18
CA ILE A 21 -11.80 0.86 7.16
C ILE A 21 -11.49 2.30 6.82
N ASN A 22 -11.47 2.60 5.52
CA ASN A 22 -11.40 3.95 5.00
C ASN A 22 -12.69 4.29 4.23
N PHE A 23 -12.98 5.59 4.16
CA PHE A 23 -14.07 6.10 3.34
C PHE A 23 -13.71 7.44 2.70
N LEU A 24 -14.21 7.64 1.49
CA LEU A 24 -14.10 8.91 0.77
C LEU A 24 -15.48 9.36 0.29
N HIS A 25 -15.75 10.66 0.44
CA HIS A 25 -16.98 11.29 -0.05
C HIS A 25 -16.65 12.29 -1.16
N GLY A 26 -17.21 12.06 -2.34
CA GLY A 26 -17.03 12.89 -3.54
C GLY A 26 -17.85 14.19 -3.48
N LYS A 27 -17.26 15.27 -2.96
CA LYS A 27 -17.93 16.59 -2.86
C LYS A 27 -17.76 17.44 -4.11
N ILE A 28 -16.54 17.46 -4.66
CA ILE A 28 -16.18 18.23 -5.85
C ILE A 28 -15.41 17.29 -6.76
N ILE A 29 -15.93 17.03 -7.94
CA ILE A 29 -15.34 16.10 -8.91
C ILE A 29 -14.93 16.89 -10.15
N PRO A 30 -13.68 16.73 -10.63
CA PRO A 30 -13.25 17.37 -11.87
C PRO A 30 -13.98 16.77 -13.07
N GLN A 31 -14.13 17.56 -14.14
CA GLN A 31 -14.75 17.09 -15.37
C GLN A 31 -13.98 15.96 -16.06
N HIS A 32 -12.66 15.90 -15.87
CA HIS A 32 -11.78 14.93 -16.46
C HIS A 32 -10.72 14.46 -15.45
N GLY A 33 -10.47 13.16 -15.41
CA GLY A 33 -9.54 12.53 -14.50
C GLY A 33 -10.06 12.47 -13.06
N GLY A 34 -9.15 12.18 -12.12
CA GLY A 34 -9.48 12.05 -10.69
C GLY A 34 -10.15 10.73 -10.33
N ASP A 35 -10.12 9.72 -11.23
CA ASP A 35 -10.57 8.36 -10.90
C ASP A 35 -9.66 7.79 -9.80
N THR A 36 -10.22 6.94 -8.95
CA THR A 36 -9.43 6.16 -7.99
C THR A 36 -9.39 4.71 -8.41
N VAL A 37 -8.20 4.12 -8.43
CA VAL A 37 -8.04 2.70 -8.73
C VAL A 37 -7.80 1.95 -7.42
N PHE A 38 -8.55 0.87 -7.24
CA PHE A 38 -8.44 -0.06 -6.12
C PHE A 38 -7.87 -1.37 -6.63
N ARG A 39 -7.06 -2.06 -5.80
CA ARG A 39 -6.63 -3.44 -6.08
C ARG A 39 -6.82 -4.31 -4.86
N SER A 40 -7.29 -5.55 -5.08
CA SER A 40 -7.45 -6.54 -4.03
C SER A 40 -6.14 -7.27 -3.80
N THR A 41 -5.51 -7.04 -2.66
CA THR A 41 -4.28 -7.75 -2.27
C THR A 41 -4.57 -9.17 -1.80
N ALA A 42 -5.82 -9.46 -1.39
CA ALA A 42 -6.27 -10.81 -1.11
C ALA A 42 -6.40 -11.65 -2.39
N ALA A 43 -7.00 -11.09 -3.46
CA ALA A 43 -7.08 -11.77 -4.75
C ALA A 43 -5.68 -11.99 -5.35
N ALA A 44 -4.78 -11.03 -5.19
CA ALA A 44 -3.40 -11.16 -5.61
C ALA A 44 -2.68 -12.28 -4.84
N TYR A 45 -2.87 -12.38 -3.52
CA TYR A 45 -2.32 -13.47 -2.73
C TYR A 45 -2.87 -14.83 -3.18
N ASP A 46 -4.19 -14.95 -3.37
CA ASP A 46 -4.84 -16.19 -3.82
C ASP A 46 -4.24 -16.71 -5.14
N ALA A 47 -3.86 -15.79 -6.04
CA ALA A 47 -3.27 -16.08 -7.36
C ALA A 47 -1.77 -16.39 -7.35
N LEU A 48 -1.08 -16.29 -6.20
CA LEU A 48 0.31 -16.74 -6.08
C LEU A 48 0.39 -18.28 -6.18
N SER A 49 1.50 -18.78 -6.71
CA SER A 49 1.79 -20.22 -6.65
C SER A 49 2.00 -20.70 -5.21
N ASP A 50 1.72 -21.96 -4.93
CA ASP A 50 1.91 -22.53 -3.58
C ASP A 50 3.34 -22.36 -3.07
N LYS A 51 4.33 -22.50 -3.96
CA LYS A 51 5.75 -22.26 -3.60
C LYS A 51 6.00 -20.81 -3.18
N MET A 52 5.38 -19.84 -3.88
CA MET A 52 5.51 -18.45 -3.52
C MET A 52 4.78 -18.14 -2.21
N LYS A 53 3.58 -18.69 -2.01
CA LYS A 53 2.86 -18.57 -0.74
C LYS A 53 3.69 -19.09 0.43
N THR A 54 4.31 -20.27 0.27
CA THR A 54 5.24 -20.83 1.28
C THR A 54 6.43 -19.92 1.53
N LEU A 55 7.02 -19.34 0.49
CA LEU A 55 8.16 -18.45 0.63
C LEU A 55 7.81 -17.18 1.44
N VAL A 56 6.66 -16.56 1.17
CA VAL A 56 6.34 -15.24 1.74
C VAL A 56 5.60 -15.30 3.06
N CYS A 57 5.06 -16.45 3.48
CA CYS A 57 4.22 -16.57 4.67
C CYS A 57 4.97 -16.28 5.98
N ASP A 58 6.28 -16.57 6.03
CA ASP A 58 7.11 -16.39 7.21
C ASP A 58 7.94 -15.10 7.17
N LEU A 59 7.75 -14.27 6.14
CA LEU A 59 8.48 -13.01 5.99
C LEU A 59 7.78 -11.87 6.70
N SER A 60 8.58 -10.94 7.23
CA SER A 60 8.12 -9.66 7.76
C SER A 60 8.77 -8.52 6.98
N ALA A 61 8.01 -7.47 6.74
CA ALA A 61 8.47 -6.30 6.00
C ALA A 61 8.34 -5.03 6.86
N VAL A 62 9.35 -4.18 6.79
CA VAL A 62 9.36 -2.89 7.47
C VAL A 62 8.66 -1.85 6.61
N HIS A 63 7.67 -1.18 7.19
CA HIS A 63 6.95 -0.05 6.63
C HIS A 63 7.42 1.23 7.31
N ASP A 64 7.82 2.21 6.54
CA ASP A 64 8.47 3.44 7.01
C ASP A 64 7.85 4.65 6.32
N TYR A 65 7.26 5.55 7.09
CA TYR A 65 6.75 6.81 6.55
C TYR A 65 7.86 7.67 5.95
N GLY A 66 9.08 7.60 6.50
CA GLY A 66 10.26 8.27 5.95
C GLY A 66 10.63 7.80 4.54
N HIS A 67 10.29 6.56 4.17
CA HIS A 67 10.51 6.04 2.82
C HIS A 67 9.78 6.85 1.75
N LEU A 68 8.56 7.29 2.01
CA LEU A 68 7.80 8.18 1.12
C LEU A 68 8.58 9.48 0.82
N TYR A 69 9.25 10.03 1.81
CA TYR A 69 10.06 11.25 1.64
C TYR A 69 11.35 10.99 0.85
N GLU A 70 12.00 9.86 1.06
CA GLU A 70 13.17 9.48 0.26
C GLU A 70 12.79 9.34 -1.21
N LEU A 71 11.65 8.74 -1.52
CA LEU A 71 11.10 8.63 -2.88
C LEU A 71 10.74 10.02 -3.45
N GLY A 72 10.09 10.87 -2.66
CA GLY A 72 9.75 12.23 -3.04
C GLY A 72 10.98 13.11 -3.27
N TRP A 73 12.00 13.01 -2.43
CA TRP A 73 13.29 13.68 -2.61
C TRP A 73 13.94 13.31 -3.95
N ARG A 74 13.99 12.02 -4.26
CA ARG A 74 14.57 11.52 -5.53
C ARG A 74 13.80 12.00 -6.76
N SER A 75 12.49 12.24 -6.63
CA SER A 75 11.63 12.76 -7.69
C SER A 75 11.56 14.29 -7.74
N GLY A 76 12.30 15.00 -6.86
CA GLY A 76 12.35 16.47 -6.81
C GLY A 76 11.13 17.12 -6.16
N MET A 77 10.33 16.37 -5.40
CA MET A 77 9.23 16.95 -4.61
C MET A 77 9.78 17.79 -3.44
N PRO A 78 9.23 18.97 -3.16
CA PRO A 78 9.61 19.74 -1.99
C PRO A 78 9.23 18.98 -0.71
N LEU A 79 10.19 18.78 0.17
CA LEU A 79 9.96 18.20 1.48
C LEU A 79 9.12 19.18 2.31
N GLY A 80 7.89 18.79 2.64
CA GLY A 80 7.02 19.55 3.51
C GLY A 80 7.48 19.51 4.98
N PRO A 81 6.96 20.40 5.85
CA PRO A 81 7.31 20.48 7.28
C PRO A 81 7.05 19.18 8.07
N MET A 82 6.25 18.27 7.54
CA MET A 82 5.97 16.96 8.17
C MET A 82 7.18 16.01 8.23
N VAL A 83 8.23 16.23 7.42
CA VAL A 83 9.43 15.36 7.41
C VAL A 83 10.12 15.33 8.76
N GLY A 84 10.29 16.50 9.39
CA GLY A 84 10.93 16.59 10.70
C GLY A 84 10.16 15.83 11.78
N ASP A 85 8.83 15.89 11.74
CA ASP A 85 7.97 15.22 12.70
C ASP A 85 7.93 13.69 12.49
N ALA A 86 7.95 13.21 11.26
CA ALA A 86 7.96 11.80 10.94
C ALA A 86 9.27 11.12 11.35
N LEU A 87 10.41 11.76 11.08
CA LEU A 87 11.72 11.29 11.51
C LEU A 87 11.88 11.29 13.04
N VAL A 88 11.29 12.29 13.71
CA VAL A 88 11.34 12.41 15.18
C VAL A 88 10.39 11.42 15.86
N LYS A 89 9.26 11.07 15.26
CA LYS A 89 8.26 10.17 15.87
C LYS A 89 8.51 8.69 15.58
N GLY A 90 9.50 8.34 14.74
CA GLY A 90 9.79 6.94 14.43
C GLY A 90 8.57 6.20 13.86
N LEU A 91 7.87 6.83 12.89
CA LEU A 91 6.73 6.20 12.21
C LEU A 91 7.24 5.07 11.30
N ILE A 92 7.63 3.99 11.94
CA ILE A 92 8.18 2.79 11.32
C ILE A 92 7.67 1.58 12.08
N HIS A 93 7.15 0.60 11.37
CA HIS A 93 6.69 -0.64 11.98
C HIS A 93 6.88 -1.83 11.04
N SER A 94 7.14 -3.00 11.63
CA SER A 94 7.25 -4.25 10.89
C SER A 94 5.92 -5.01 10.92
N HIS A 95 5.50 -5.48 9.74
CA HIS A 95 4.33 -6.33 9.60
C HIS A 95 4.67 -7.62 8.86
N PRO A 96 4.01 -8.75 9.19
CA PRO A 96 4.05 -9.93 8.34
C PRO A 96 3.69 -9.57 6.90
N VAL A 97 4.44 -10.09 5.92
CA VAL A 97 4.14 -9.90 4.48
C VAL A 97 2.76 -10.45 4.12
N VAL A 98 2.34 -11.52 4.81
CA VAL A 98 1.01 -12.12 4.68
C VAL A 98 0.28 -12.03 6.02
N LYS A 99 -0.92 -11.47 6.01
CA LYS A 99 -1.82 -11.47 7.18
C LYS A 99 -3.12 -12.21 6.86
N THR A 100 -3.81 -12.68 7.90
CA THR A 100 -5.14 -13.31 7.79
C THR A 100 -6.21 -12.36 8.31
N HIS A 101 -7.21 -12.10 7.50
CA HIS A 101 -8.30 -11.20 7.82
C HIS A 101 -9.15 -11.77 8.98
N PRO A 102 -9.36 -11.02 10.07
CA PRO A 102 -9.97 -11.56 11.29
C PRO A 102 -11.43 -12.01 11.10
N VAL A 103 -12.14 -11.42 10.16
CA VAL A 103 -13.55 -11.77 9.87
C VAL A 103 -13.69 -12.78 8.75
N THR A 104 -13.05 -12.53 7.60
CA THR A 104 -13.22 -13.36 6.39
C THR A 104 -12.29 -14.58 6.35
N GLN A 105 -11.26 -14.60 7.20
CA GLN A 105 -10.19 -15.62 7.22
C GLN A 105 -9.37 -15.71 5.91
N ARG A 106 -9.58 -14.78 4.98
CA ARG A 106 -8.77 -14.69 3.76
C ARG A 106 -7.40 -14.13 4.08
N GLN A 107 -6.38 -14.60 3.40
CA GLN A 107 -5.04 -14.07 3.49
C GLN A 107 -4.84 -12.96 2.45
N TRP A 108 -4.01 -11.96 2.78
CA TRP A 108 -3.67 -10.85 1.89
C TRP A 108 -2.22 -10.43 2.02
N LEU A 109 -1.70 -9.74 0.99
CA LEU A 109 -0.37 -9.14 0.99
C LEU A 109 -0.40 -7.75 1.62
N THR A 110 0.44 -7.51 2.61
CA THR A 110 0.51 -6.24 3.33
C THR A 110 1.46 -5.22 2.70
N VAL A 111 2.41 -5.69 1.89
CA VAL A 111 3.46 -4.86 1.30
C VAL A 111 2.90 -3.93 0.22
N ASN A 112 3.37 -2.68 0.20
CA ASN A 112 2.98 -1.67 -0.79
C ASN A 112 4.18 -0.82 -1.22
N GLU A 113 4.09 -0.22 -2.40
CA GLU A 113 5.18 0.53 -3.03
C GLU A 113 5.54 1.81 -2.29
N THR A 114 4.60 2.39 -1.53
CA THR A 114 4.77 3.69 -0.89
C THR A 114 5.53 3.59 0.43
N TYR A 115 5.19 2.63 1.27
CA TYR A 115 5.72 2.57 2.64
C TYR A 115 6.64 1.38 2.89
N THR A 116 6.56 0.29 2.12
CA THR A 116 7.41 -0.88 2.36
C THR A 116 8.84 -0.63 1.94
N ARG A 117 9.76 -0.69 2.88
CA ARG A 117 11.17 -0.36 2.69
C ARG A 117 12.03 -1.58 2.39
N PHE A 118 11.95 -2.62 3.20
CA PHE A 118 12.71 -3.86 3.04
C PHE A 118 12.03 -5.04 3.76
N ILE A 119 12.51 -6.25 3.51
CA ILE A 119 12.12 -7.47 4.22
C ILE A 119 13.17 -7.77 5.28
N GLU A 120 12.74 -8.02 6.51
CA GLU A 120 13.63 -8.31 7.64
C GLU A 120 14.38 -9.61 7.42
N GLY A 121 15.64 -9.62 7.86
CA GLY A 121 16.48 -10.82 7.83
C GLY A 121 17.03 -11.20 6.46
N LEU A 122 16.64 -10.50 5.38
CA LEU A 122 17.17 -10.75 4.03
C LEU A 122 18.21 -9.70 3.61
N PRO A 123 19.24 -10.10 2.86
CA PRO A 123 20.12 -9.16 2.19
C PRO A 123 19.34 -8.25 1.23
N PRO A 124 19.80 -6.99 1.01
CA PRO A 124 19.07 -6.02 0.19
C PRO A 124 18.65 -6.53 -1.19
N LEU A 125 19.55 -7.24 -1.88
CA LEU A 125 19.28 -7.77 -3.23
C LEU A 125 18.11 -8.79 -3.24
N GLU A 126 18.05 -9.66 -2.25
CA GLU A 126 16.99 -10.67 -2.13
C GLU A 126 15.66 -10.03 -1.75
N ALA A 127 15.69 -9.13 -0.75
CA ALA A 127 14.52 -8.38 -0.31
C ALA A 127 13.91 -7.57 -1.47
N GLU A 128 14.74 -6.85 -2.23
CA GLU A 128 14.31 -6.08 -3.39
C GLU A 128 13.72 -6.96 -4.50
N ALA A 129 14.34 -8.10 -4.78
CA ALA A 129 13.84 -9.04 -5.79
C ALA A 129 12.45 -9.57 -5.46
N ILE A 130 12.22 -9.94 -4.18
CA ILE A 130 10.92 -10.43 -3.71
C ILE A 130 9.87 -9.29 -3.74
N LEU A 131 10.19 -8.12 -3.21
CA LEU A 131 9.27 -6.98 -3.19
C LEU A 131 8.88 -6.56 -4.61
N ASN A 132 9.84 -6.42 -5.51
CA ASN A 132 9.58 -6.05 -6.91
C ASN A 132 8.70 -7.08 -7.63
N MET A 133 8.89 -8.37 -7.35
CA MET A 133 8.03 -9.42 -7.88
C MET A 133 6.61 -9.29 -7.34
N LEU A 134 6.42 -9.10 -6.03
CA LEU A 134 5.11 -8.94 -5.41
C LEU A 134 4.40 -7.67 -5.93
N PHE A 135 5.10 -6.54 -6.03
CA PHE A 135 4.54 -5.29 -6.56
C PHE A 135 4.04 -5.46 -7.99
N LYS A 136 4.86 -6.04 -8.88
CA LYS A 136 4.47 -6.34 -10.28
C LYS A 136 3.30 -7.32 -10.35
N HIS A 137 3.28 -8.33 -9.46
CA HIS A 137 2.19 -9.29 -9.42
C HIS A 137 0.87 -8.62 -9.04
N MET A 138 0.87 -7.77 -8.01
CA MET A 138 -0.33 -7.05 -7.56
C MET A 138 -0.84 -6.00 -8.55
N GLN A 139 0.00 -5.53 -9.50
CA GLN A 139 -0.40 -4.56 -10.52
C GLN A 139 -1.19 -5.15 -11.68
N LYS A 140 -1.42 -6.46 -11.71
CA LYS A 140 -2.20 -7.09 -12.78
C LYS A 140 -3.64 -6.57 -12.77
N PRO A 141 -4.20 -6.27 -13.95
CA PRO A 141 -5.53 -5.64 -14.07
C PRO A 141 -6.67 -6.50 -13.51
N GLU A 142 -6.53 -7.83 -13.49
CA GLU A 142 -7.53 -8.75 -12.93
C GLU A 142 -7.79 -8.58 -11.43
N PHE A 143 -6.89 -7.91 -10.69
CA PHE A 143 -7.06 -7.59 -9.28
C PHE A 143 -7.59 -6.18 -9.04
N SER A 144 -7.78 -5.39 -10.12
CA SER A 144 -8.04 -3.95 -10.04
C SER A 144 -9.48 -3.59 -10.36
N TYR A 145 -9.98 -2.57 -9.69
CA TYR A 145 -11.24 -1.89 -9.96
C TYR A 145 -10.98 -0.40 -10.05
N ARG A 146 -11.47 0.26 -11.13
CA ARG A 146 -11.40 1.70 -11.32
C ARG A 146 -12.75 2.33 -10.99
N HIS A 147 -12.78 3.21 -10.01
CA HIS A 147 -13.95 4.01 -9.68
C HIS A 147 -13.89 5.37 -10.37
N ARG A 148 -14.96 5.68 -11.11
CA ARG A 148 -15.20 7.00 -11.70
C ARG A 148 -16.16 7.76 -10.80
N TRP A 149 -15.63 8.79 -10.16
CA TRP A 149 -16.38 9.57 -9.18
C TRP A 149 -17.53 10.36 -9.77
N GLN A 150 -18.65 10.35 -9.04
CA GLN A 150 -19.75 11.29 -9.21
C GLN A 150 -19.90 12.12 -7.92
N VAL A 151 -20.45 13.36 -8.06
CA VAL A 151 -20.75 14.19 -6.89
C VAL A 151 -21.78 13.47 -6.01
N GLY A 152 -21.46 13.31 -4.73
CA GLY A 152 -22.28 12.60 -3.75
C GLY A 152 -21.89 11.15 -3.52
N ASP A 153 -20.97 10.58 -4.31
CA ASP A 153 -20.50 9.21 -4.06
C ASP A 153 -19.86 9.10 -2.68
N LEU A 154 -20.17 8.01 -1.99
CA LEU A 154 -19.50 7.58 -0.76
C LEU A 154 -18.91 6.19 -0.98
N LEU A 155 -17.59 6.10 -1.06
CA LEU A 155 -16.87 4.84 -1.12
C LEU A 155 -16.38 4.45 0.26
N ILE A 156 -16.57 3.17 0.58
CA ILE A 156 -16.07 2.55 1.81
C ILE A 156 -15.32 1.28 1.41
N TRP A 157 -14.11 1.10 1.93
CA TRP A 157 -13.34 -0.11 1.64
C TRP A 157 -12.59 -0.64 2.86
N ASP A 158 -12.35 -1.94 2.82
CA ASP A 158 -11.50 -2.61 3.77
C ASP A 158 -10.04 -2.22 3.50
N GLN A 159 -9.49 -1.42 4.39
CA GLN A 159 -8.13 -0.92 4.28
C GLN A 159 -7.07 -2.04 4.40
N GLN A 160 -7.43 -3.16 5.02
CA GLN A 160 -6.49 -4.26 5.24
C GLN A 160 -6.18 -5.03 3.95
N ALA A 161 -7.18 -5.29 3.11
CA ALA A 161 -7.06 -6.15 1.94
C ALA A 161 -7.17 -5.41 0.59
N VAL A 162 -7.13 -4.08 0.63
CA VAL A 162 -7.26 -3.21 -0.56
C VAL A 162 -6.19 -2.14 -0.56
N HIS A 163 -5.48 -2.00 -1.68
CA HIS A 163 -4.63 -0.84 -1.94
C HIS A 163 -5.31 0.12 -2.90
N ILE A 164 -4.94 1.40 -2.79
CA ILE A 164 -5.48 2.46 -3.63
C ILE A 164 -4.37 3.18 -4.40
N MET A 165 -4.76 3.75 -5.53
CA MET A 165 -3.97 4.70 -6.32
C MET A 165 -4.96 5.75 -6.87
N PRO A 166 -4.78 7.03 -6.49
CA PRO A 166 -5.61 8.14 -6.96
C PRO A 166 -5.42 8.45 -8.43
#